data_76a20665f7ccde65ce63224a1dbb437a
#
_entry.id   76a20665f7ccde65ce63224a1dbb437a
#
_cell.length_a   1.000
_cell.length_b   1.000
_cell.length_c   1.000
_cell.angle_alpha   90.00
_cell.angle_beta   90.00
_cell.angle_gamma   90.00
#
_symmetry.space_group_name_H-M   'P 1'
#
loop_
_entity.id
_entity.type
_entity.pdbx_description
1 polymer ?
#
loop_
_entity_poly.entity_id
_entity_poly.type
_entity_poly.pdbx_seq_one_letter_code
_entity_poly.pdbx_strand_id
1 'polypeptide(L)'
;MKIMTLNTHSLVEKNYEEKLKQFVRGVLAEIPDVIALQEVNQTIAAPLADEALLTGYVPAQTAVPVRADNHVANVAKLLREAGVPCSWTYLPIKVGYGKYDEGLAMLVLERKISHVESFLISRADDYANWKTRKVLGMQVEGLTDWFYTVHMGWWDDVTERFLDQWNTLSCCIATKRCYSTIWLLGDFNAPDQVLGQSYEYVTACGWIDTYKTAQYKDSGITVPGTIDGWREKLTDKNAEGMRLDYIWCSEKKDIFSSRVVFNGMNEPVVSDHFGVMIQVKE
;
A
#
# COMPACT_ATOMS: atom_id res chain seq x y z
N MET A 1 -17.92 4.38 1.54
CA MET A 1 -16.70 4.10 0.78
C MET A 1 -15.88 3.03 1.51
N LYS A 2 -15.35 2.02 0.79
CA LYS A 2 -14.41 1.01 1.33
C LYS A 2 -13.00 1.26 0.79
N ILE A 3 -12.00 1.25 1.66
CA ILE A 3 -10.59 1.48 1.31
C ILE A 3 -9.77 0.32 1.84
N MET A 4 -8.88 -0.22 1.01
CA MET A 4 -8.01 -1.35 1.37
C MET A 4 -6.54 -1.05 1.08
N THR A 5 -5.65 -1.56 1.92
CA THR A 5 -4.20 -1.61 1.66
C THR A 5 -3.64 -2.98 1.97
N LEU A 6 -2.61 -3.39 1.22
CA LEU A 6 -1.87 -4.63 1.45
C LEU A 6 -0.42 -4.49 0.94
N ASN A 7 0.56 -4.78 1.79
CA ASN A 7 1.89 -5.14 1.30
C ASN A 7 1.81 -6.55 0.71
N THR A 8 2.05 -6.68 -0.59
CA THR A 8 1.72 -7.90 -1.34
C THR A 8 2.83 -8.93 -1.35
N HIS A 9 4.09 -8.52 -1.11
CA HIS A 9 5.28 -9.34 -1.31
C HIS A 9 5.31 -10.06 -2.69
N SER A 10 4.19 -10.08 -3.34
CA SER A 10 3.83 -10.45 -4.71
C SER A 10 4.61 -11.64 -5.30
N LEU A 11 5.43 -11.44 -6.36
CA LEU A 11 6.17 -12.51 -7.06
C LEU A 11 7.22 -13.23 -6.18
N VAL A 12 7.50 -12.75 -4.98
CA VAL A 12 8.40 -13.40 -4.01
C VAL A 12 7.69 -14.53 -3.28
N GLU A 13 6.36 -14.46 -3.21
CA GLU A 13 5.55 -15.44 -2.50
C GLU A 13 5.61 -16.84 -3.10
N LYS A 14 5.70 -17.85 -2.23
CA LYS A 14 5.54 -19.25 -2.65
C LYS A 14 4.12 -19.47 -3.16
N ASN A 15 3.96 -20.25 -4.23
CA ASN A 15 2.67 -20.52 -4.88
C ASN A 15 1.96 -19.23 -5.35
N TYR A 16 2.72 -18.28 -5.87
CA TYR A 16 2.25 -16.96 -6.29
C TYR A 16 0.96 -16.99 -7.10
N GLU A 17 0.86 -17.86 -8.12
CA GLU A 17 -0.32 -17.96 -9.00
C GLU A 17 -1.62 -18.29 -8.22
N GLU A 18 -1.53 -19.13 -7.21
CA GLU A 18 -2.67 -19.46 -6.36
C GLU A 18 -3.01 -18.29 -5.44
N LYS A 19 -1.99 -17.66 -4.84
CA LYS A 19 -2.16 -16.48 -3.97
C LYS A 19 -2.73 -15.29 -4.73
N LEU A 20 -2.31 -15.05 -5.98
CA LEU A 20 -2.89 -14.04 -6.86
C LEU A 20 -4.40 -14.27 -7.06
N LYS A 21 -4.81 -15.52 -7.36
CA LYS A 21 -6.23 -15.85 -7.52
C LYS A 21 -7.02 -15.73 -6.21
N GLN A 22 -6.41 -16.08 -5.07
CA GLN A 22 -7.01 -15.92 -3.75
C GLN A 22 -7.20 -14.44 -3.40
N PHE A 23 -6.19 -13.61 -3.68
CA PHE A 23 -6.28 -12.16 -3.53
C PHE A 23 -7.45 -11.59 -4.35
N VAL A 24 -7.51 -11.91 -5.64
CA VAL A 24 -8.59 -11.43 -6.52
C VAL A 24 -9.96 -11.90 -6.04
N ARG A 25 -10.11 -13.15 -5.57
CA ARG A 25 -11.39 -13.64 -4.99
C ARG A 25 -11.80 -12.84 -3.76
N GLY A 26 -10.87 -12.51 -2.86
CA GLY A 26 -11.15 -11.67 -1.69
C GLY A 26 -11.55 -10.25 -2.10
N VAL A 27 -10.88 -9.66 -3.09
CA VAL A 27 -11.25 -8.35 -3.65
C VAL A 27 -12.65 -8.39 -4.25
N LEU A 28 -13.00 -9.43 -5.02
CA LEU A 28 -14.33 -9.61 -5.61
C LEU A 28 -15.44 -9.81 -4.56
N ALA A 29 -15.14 -10.44 -3.43
CA ALA A 29 -16.11 -10.61 -2.34
C ALA A 29 -16.39 -9.28 -1.61
N GLU A 30 -15.40 -8.41 -1.50
CA GLU A 30 -15.49 -7.17 -0.74
C GLU A 30 -15.82 -5.93 -1.57
N ILE A 31 -15.39 -5.92 -2.84
CA ILE A 31 -15.51 -4.77 -3.77
C ILE A 31 -15.07 -3.46 -3.09
N PRO A 32 -13.80 -3.31 -2.71
CA PRO A 32 -13.30 -2.04 -2.19
C PRO A 32 -13.26 -0.98 -3.29
N ASP A 33 -13.62 0.26 -2.96
CA ASP A 33 -13.58 1.38 -3.92
C ASP A 33 -12.13 1.73 -4.31
N VAL A 34 -11.21 1.69 -3.33
CA VAL A 34 -9.80 2.04 -3.48
C VAL A 34 -8.93 0.95 -2.87
N ILE A 35 -7.90 0.53 -3.62
CA ILE A 35 -6.91 -0.46 -3.18
C ILE A 35 -5.52 0.14 -3.34
N ALA A 36 -4.72 0.10 -2.29
CA ALA A 36 -3.32 0.51 -2.28
C ALA A 36 -2.41 -0.70 -2.01
N LEU A 37 -1.42 -0.93 -2.86
CA LEU A 37 -0.54 -2.09 -2.81
C LEU A 37 0.92 -1.66 -2.69
N GLN A 38 1.68 -2.37 -1.85
CA GLN A 38 3.11 -2.22 -1.68
C GLN A 38 3.81 -3.51 -2.10
N GLU A 39 5.11 -3.45 -2.35
CA GLU A 39 5.94 -4.54 -2.87
C GLU A 39 5.35 -5.20 -4.12
N VAL A 40 4.82 -4.36 -5.00
CA VAL A 40 4.30 -4.80 -6.29
C VAL A 40 5.47 -5.03 -7.22
N ASN A 41 5.72 -6.29 -7.57
CA ASN A 41 6.86 -6.73 -8.35
C ASN A 41 6.48 -7.05 -9.80
N GLN A 42 7.47 -6.88 -10.67
CA GLN A 42 7.55 -7.47 -12.02
C GLN A 42 8.99 -7.90 -12.26
N THR A 43 9.21 -8.95 -13.03
CA THR A 43 10.58 -9.41 -13.36
C THR A 43 11.22 -8.48 -14.39
N ILE A 44 12.40 -7.94 -14.10
CA ILE A 44 13.13 -6.99 -14.98
C ILE A 44 13.32 -7.54 -16.40
N ALA A 45 13.57 -8.85 -16.54
CA ALA A 45 13.78 -9.52 -17.81
C ALA A 45 12.50 -10.07 -18.46
N ALA A 46 11.32 -9.91 -17.85
CA ALA A 46 10.08 -10.37 -18.44
C ALA A 46 9.72 -9.58 -19.71
N PRO A 47 8.95 -10.15 -20.66
CA PRO A 47 8.44 -9.43 -21.80
C PRO A 47 7.63 -8.18 -21.40
N LEU A 48 7.51 -7.23 -22.33
CA LEU A 48 6.64 -6.09 -22.13
C LEU A 48 5.16 -6.53 -22.07
N ALA A 49 4.38 -5.83 -21.25
CA ALA A 49 2.94 -5.99 -21.24
C ALA A 49 2.33 -5.62 -22.61
N ASP A 50 1.36 -6.39 -23.06
CA ASP A 50 0.57 -6.07 -24.25
C ASP A 50 -0.55 -5.06 -23.94
N GLU A 51 -1.21 -4.55 -24.97
CA GLU A 51 -2.30 -3.56 -24.84
C GLU A 51 -3.49 -4.10 -24.03
N ALA A 52 -3.78 -5.40 -24.14
CA ALA A 52 -4.89 -6.02 -23.41
C ALA A 52 -4.62 -6.04 -21.92
N LEU A 53 -3.37 -6.32 -21.52
CA LEU A 53 -2.95 -6.28 -20.11
C LEU A 53 -2.95 -4.84 -19.56
N LEU A 54 -2.61 -3.84 -20.40
CA LEU A 54 -2.59 -2.42 -20.06
C LEU A 54 -3.98 -1.75 -20.02
N THR A 55 -5.06 -2.47 -20.27
CA THR A 55 -6.41 -1.91 -20.19
C THR A 55 -6.68 -1.32 -18.78
N GLY A 56 -7.09 -0.04 -18.74
CA GLY A 56 -7.34 0.71 -17.50
C GLY A 56 -6.09 1.26 -16.81
N TYR A 57 -4.91 1.06 -17.39
CA TYR A 57 -3.66 1.62 -16.88
C TYR A 57 -3.58 3.13 -17.06
N VAL A 58 -3.26 3.83 -15.98
CA VAL A 58 -2.92 5.26 -15.97
C VAL A 58 -1.45 5.37 -15.57
N PRO A 59 -0.56 5.81 -16.47
CA PRO A 59 0.87 5.78 -16.22
C PRO A 59 1.29 6.74 -15.10
N ALA A 60 2.13 6.25 -14.20
CA ALA A 60 2.93 7.08 -13.31
C ALA A 60 4.14 7.64 -14.09
N GLN A 61 4.76 8.70 -13.56
CA GLN A 61 5.99 9.28 -14.16
C GLN A 61 7.19 8.36 -13.92
N THR A 62 7.45 7.46 -14.85
CA THR A 62 8.58 6.53 -14.80
C THR A 62 9.04 6.16 -16.22
N ALA A 63 10.34 5.88 -16.36
CA ALA A 63 10.91 5.34 -17.61
C ALA A 63 10.86 3.78 -17.66
N VAL A 64 10.53 3.12 -16.56
CA VAL A 64 10.46 1.65 -16.50
C VAL A 64 9.11 1.19 -17.04
N PRO A 65 9.08 0.37 -18.10
CA PRO A 65 7.83 -0.09 -18.70
C PRO A 65 7.17 -1.17 -17.84
N VAL A 66 5.87 -1.34 -18.00
CA VAL A 66 5.12 -2.45 -17.41
C VAL A 66 5.47 -3.76 -18.12
N ARG A 67 5.70 -4.83 -17.34
CA ARG A 67 6.03 -6.17 -17.84
C ARG A 67 4.81 -7.10 -17.78
N ALA A 68 4.88 -8.18 -18.56
CA ALA A 68 3.79 -9.14 -18.69
C ALA A 68 3.44 -9.87 -17.37
N ASP A 69 4.40 -10.02 -16.46
CA ASP A 69 4.22 -10.63 -15.15
C ASP A 69 3.99 -9.60 -14.03
N ASN A 70 3.74 -8.33 -14.35
CA ASN A 70 3.46 -7.31 -13.36
C ASN A 70 2.26 -7.71 -12.49
N HIS A 71 2.46 -7.71 -11.17
CA HIS A 71 1.45 -8.19 -10.22
C HIS A 71 0.13 -7.44 -10.36
N VAL A 72 0.14 -6.08 -10.29
CA VAL A 72 -1.11 -5.31 -10.34
C VAL A 72 -1.79 -5.37 -11.71
N ALA A 73 -1.03 -5.45 -12.80
CA ALA A 73 -1.60 -5.62 -14.14
C ALA A 73 -2.38 -6.94 -14.25
N ASN A 74 -1.84 -8.03 -13.67
CA ASN A 74 -2.51 -9.33 -13.64
C ASN A 74 -3.71 -9.34 -12.68
N VAL A 75 -3.65 -8.65 -11.55
CA VAL A 75 -4.83 -8.41 -10.68
C VAL A 75 -5.93 -7.71 -11.48
N ALA A 76 -5.61 -6.59 -12.12
CA ALA A 76 -6.56 -5.81 -12.91
C ALA A 76 -7.16 -6.62 -14.06
N LYS A 77 -6.35 -7.46 -14.73
CA LYS A 77 -6.84 -8.40 -15.77
C LYS A 77 -7.87 -9.35 -15.20
N LEU A 78 -7.57 -10.04 -14.10
CA LEU A 78 -8.46 -11.04 -13.48
C LEU A 78 -9.76 -10.40 -12.97
N LEU A 79 -9.71 -9.19 -12.43
CA LEU A 79 -10.91 -8.44 -12.02
C LEU A 79 -11.80 -8.13 -13.23
N ARG A 80 -11.23 -7.68 -14.35
CA ARG A 80 -11.97 -7.42 -15.59
C ARG A 80 -12.57 -8.70 -16.18
N GLU A 81 -11.83 -9.80 -16.16
CA GLU A 81 -12.32 -11.12 -16.60
C GLU A 81 -13.51 -11.61 -15.74
N ALA A 82 -13.55 -11.21 -14.46
CA ALA A 82 -14.67 -11.45 -13.56
C ALA A 82 -15.82 -10.42 -13.72
N GLY A 83 -15.72 -9.49 -14.66
CA GLY A 83 -16.77 -8.50 -14.95
C GLY A 83 -16.69 -7.22 -14.11
N VAL A 84 -15.63 -7.01 -13.33
CA VAL A 84 -15.43 -5.79 -12.52
C VAL A 84 -14.42 -4.89 -13.23
N PRO A 85 -14.86 -3.79 -13.86
CA PRO A 85 -13.96 -2.83 -14.51
C PRO A 85 -13.12 -2.12 -13.45
N CYS A 86 -11.86 -1.86 -13.75
CA CYS A 86 -10.97 -1.13 -12.86
C CYS A 86 -10.01 -0.22 -13.64
N SER A 87 -9.57 0.85 -12.99
CA SER A 87 -8.44 1.67 -13.41
C SER A 87 -7.31 1.48 -12.41
N TRP A 88 -6.07 1.48 -12.87
CA TRP A 88 -4.92 1.18 -12.05
C TRP A 88 -3.67 1.95 -12.46
N THR A 89 -2.74 2.10 -11.53
CA THR A 89 -1.44 2.75 -11.75
C THR A 89 -0.35 1.97 -11.02
N TYR A 90 0.88 2.06 -11.53
CA TYR A 90 2.07 1.39 -10.98
C TYR A 90 3.27 2.30 -11.06
N LEU A 91 4.05 2.37 -9.98
CA LEU A 91 5.29 3.12 -9.87
C LEU A 91 6.42 2.18 -9.41
N PRO A 92 7.31 1.72 -10.28
CA PRO A 92 8.53 1.03 -9.89
C PRO A 92 9.47 2.01 -9.17
N ILE A 93 10.09 1.57 -8.08
CA ILE A 93 10.89 2.42 -7.19
C ILE A 93 12.33 1.96 -7.12
N LYS A 94 12.56 0.66 -7.10
CA LYS A 94 13.87 0.07 -6.85
C LYS A 94 13.98 -1.34 -7.42
N VAL A 95 15.21 -1.85 -7.47
CA VAL A 95 15.46 -3.27 -7.70
C VAL A 95 15.22 -4.04 -6.41
N GLY A 96 14.21 -4.92 -6.43
CA GLY A 96 13.91 -5.86 -5.35
C GLY A 96 14.53 -7.23 -5.62
N TYR A 97 15.13 -7.85 -4.60
CA TYR A 97 15.70 -9.20 -4.66
C TYR A 97 16.69 -9.44 -5.82
N GLY A 98 17.28 -8.38 -6.36
CA GLY A 98 18.24 -8.43 -7.48
C GLY A 98 17.64 -8.81 -8.84
N LYS A 99 16.32 -8.93 -8.97
CA LYS A 99 15.65 -9.40 -10.20
C LYS A 99 14.32 -8.74 -10.53
N TYR A 100 13.72 -8.01 -9.58
CA TYR A 100 12.42 -7.38 -9.77
C TYR A 100 12.52 -5.86 -9.87
N ASP A 101 11.68 -5.26 -10.70
CA ASP A 101 11.26 -3.88 -10.51
C ASP A 101 10.20 -3.90 -9.40
N GLU A 102 10.56 -3.49 -8.19
CA GLU A 102 9.68 -3.43 -7.03
C GLU A 102 9.12 -2.02 -6.87
N GLY A 103 7.84 -1.93 -6.58
CA GLY A 103 7.20 -0.62 -6.47
C GLY A 103 5.87 -0.61 -5.73
N LEU A 104 5.12 0.44 -6.01
CA LEU A 104 3.80 0.72 -5.47
C LEU A 104 2.76 0.65 -6.57
N ALA A 105 1.53 0.27 -6.21
CA ALA A 105 0.42 0.35 -7.13
C ALA A 105 -0.89 0.75 -6.43
N MET A 106 -1.81 1.28 -7.21
CA MET A 106 -3.16 1.59 -6.75
C MET A 106 -4.18 1.17 -7.81
N LEU A 107 -5.35 0.75 -7.34
CA LEU A 107 -6.50 0.44 -8.19
C LEU A 107 -7.74 1.13 -7.64
N VAL A 108 -8.65 1.46 -8.55
CA VAL A 108 -10.03 1.84 -8.24
C VAL A 108 -10.97 0.92 -9.00
N LEU A 109 -12.00 0.42 -8.33
CA LEU A 109 -12.99 -0.45 -8.94
C LEU A 109 -14.20 0.38 -9.39
N GLU A 110 -14.74 0.04 -10.57
CA GLU A 110 -15.94 0.65 -11.17
C GLU A 110 -15.84 2.17 -11.42
N ARG A 111 -14.66 2.76 -11.25
CA ARG A 111 -14.36 4.18 -11.45
C ARG A 111 -13.04 4.34 -12.21
N LYS A 112 -12.71 5.59 -12.55
CA LYS A 112 -11.46 5.94 -13.22
C LYS A 112 -10.54 6.75 -12.31
N ILE A 113 -9.25 6.56 -12.50
CA ILE A 113 -8.22 7.45 -11.95
C ILE A 113 -8.21 8.73 -12.80
N SER A 114 -8.36 9.90 -12.19
CA SER A 114 -8.33 11.20 -12.88
C SER A 114 -6.95 11.84 -12.88
N HIS A 115 -6.18 11.64 -11.80
CA HIS A 115 -4.81 12.17 -11.66
C HIS A 115 -3.90 11.15 -11.00
N VAL A 116 -2.64 11.14 -11.40
CA VAL A 116 -1.56 10.36 -10.79
C VAL A 116 -0.37 11.28 -10.57
N GLU A 117 0.25 11.17 -9.40
CA GLU A 117 1.50 11.84 -9.10
C GLU A 117 2.42 10.94 -8.27
N SER A 118 3.70 11.26 -8.27
CA SER A 118 4.67 10.56 -7.43
C SER A 118 5.80 11.49 -7.03
N PHE A 119 6.40 11.23 -5.88
CA PHE A 119 7.56 11.99 -5.40
C PHE A 119 8.47 11.13 -4.53
N LEU A 120 9.76 11.48 -4.56
CA LEU A 120 10.79 10.86 -3.75
C LEU A 120 10.67 11.36 -2.30
N ILE A 121 10.79 10.45 -1.33
CA ILE A 121 10.77 10.79 0.10
C ILE A 121 12.04 10.34 0.84
N SER A 122 12.84 9.43 0.28
CA SER A 122 14.15 9.04 0.81
C SER A 122 15.24 10.03 0.37
N ARG A 123 16.36 10.03 1.09
CA ARG A 123 17.57 10.74 0.65
C ARG A 123 18.21 10.05 -0.55
N ALA A 124 18.18 8.70 -0.55
CA ALA A 124 18.63 7.92 -1.68
C ALA A 124 17.67 8.12 -2.86
N ASP A 125 18.21 8.42 -4.03
CA ASP A 125 17.52 8.46 -5.34
C ASP A 125 18.28 7.56 -6.32
N ASP A 126 18.50 6.32 -5.93
CA ASP A 126 19.18 5.32 -6.71
C ASP A 126 18.28 4.09 -6.84
N TYR A 127 17.95 3.74 -8.08
CA TYR A 127 17.08 2.59 -8.37
C TYR A 127 17.66 1.25 -7.91
N ALA A 128 18.99 1.12 -7.80
CA ALA A 128 19.66 -0.04 -7.28
C ALA A 128 19.69 -0.09 -5.73
N ASN A 129 19.38 1.03 -5.06
CA ASN A 129 19.40 1.10 -3.61
C ASN A 129 18.05 0.65 -3.02
N TRP A 130 18.07 -0.44 -2.25
CA TRP A 130 16.87 -1.01 -1.62
C TRP A 130 16.18 -0.07 -0.60
N LYS A 131 16.89 0.98 -0.13
CA LYS A 131 16.34 2.00 0.78
C LYS A 131 15.65 3.15 0.05
N THR A 132 15.68 3.21 -1.27
CA THR A 132 14.94 4.22 -2.03
C THR A 132 13.45 4.09 -1.76
N ARG A 133 12.81 5.20 -1.41
CA ARG A 133 11.38 5.29 -1.12
C ARG A 133 10.74 6.42 -1.92
N LYS A 134 9.65 6.09 -2.58
CA LYS A 134 8.76 7.05 -3.26
C LYS A 134 7.34 6.87 -2.75
N VAL A 135 6.52 7.85 -3.03
CA VAL A 135 5.07 7.82 -2.77
C VAL A 135 4.36 7.88 -4.10
N LEU A 136 3.29 7.11 -4.23
CA LEU A 136 2.40 7.15 -5.38
C LEU A 136 1.03 7.66 -4.91
N GLY A 137 0.57 8.74 -5.53
CA GLY A 137 -0.71 9.36 -5.23
C GLY A 137 -1.66 9.33 -6.40
N MET A 138 -2.96 9.25 -6.12
CA MET A 138 -4.00 9.36 -7.13
C MET A 138 -5.22 10.12 -6.65
N GLN A 139 -5.98 10.68 -7.60
CA GLN A 139 -7.37 11.09 -7.41
C GLN A 139 -8.28 10.19 -8.24
N VAL A 140 -9.49 9.99 -7.73
CA VAL A 140 -10.57 9.24 -8.39
C VAL A 140 -11.55 10.20 -9.02
N GLU A 141 -12.01 9.90 -10.23
CA GLU A 141 -13.01 10.71 -10.93
C GLU A 141 -14.26 10.90 -10.07
N GLY A 142 -14.66 12.17 -9.90
CA GLY A 142 -15.81 12.56 -9.07
C GLY A 142 -15.53 12.66 -7.56
N LEU A 143 -14.29 12.45 -7.11
CA LEU A 143 -13.87 12.69 -5.73
C LEU A 143 -12.84 13.83 -5.67
N THR A 144 -12.83 14.58 -4.57
CA THR A 144 -11.83 15.59 -4.28
C THR A 144 -10.68 15.04 -3.42
N ASP A 145 -10.88 13.85 -2.87
CA ASP A 145 -9.93 13.16 -2.00
C ASP A 145 -8.66 12.75 -2.76
N TRP A 146 -7.53 12.82 -2.09
CA TRP A 146 -6.27 12.23 -2.54
C TRP A 146 -5.96 10.96 -1.77
N PHE A 147 -5.56 9.93 -2.49
CA PHE A 147 -5.13 8.66 -1.92
C PHE A 147 -3.66 8.45 -2.25
N TYR A 148 -2.84 8.21 -1.22
CA TYR A 148 -1.42 7.95 -1.38
C TYR A 148 -1.07 6.59 -0.82
N THR A 149 -0.42 5.75 -1.62
CA THR A 149 0.21 4.53 -1.13
C THR A 149 1.66 4.79 -0.75
N VAL A 150 2.07 4.26 0.40
CA VAL A 150 3.40 4.42 0.96
C VAL A 150 3.98 3.07 1.36
N HIS A 151 5.31 2.95 1.24
CA HIS A 151 6.11 1.92 1.88
C HIS A 151 7.30 2.64 2.50
N MET A 152 7.18 2.98 3.79
CA MET A 152 8.18 3.78 4.51
C MET A 152 9.42 2.94 4.85
N GLY A 153 10.53 3.62 5.15
CA GLY A 153 11.68 2.98 5.78
C GLY A 153 11.38 2.60 7.24
N TRP A 154 12.21 1.73 7.80
CA TRP A 154 12.06 1.30 9.19
C TRP A 154 12.21 2.46 10.17
N TRP A 155 11.42 2.44 11.22
CA TRP A 155 11.38 3.50 12.24
C TRP A 155 12.75 3.79 12.89
N ASP A 156 13.63 2.77 12.96
CA ASP A 156 14.94 2.82 13.61
C ASP A 156 16.12 2.95 12.62
N ASP A 157 15.88 3.14 11.31
CA ASP A 157 16.94 3.33 10.34
C ASP A 157 17.65 4.67 10.57
N VAL A 158 18.96 4.62 10.79
CA VAL A 158 19.78 5.81 11.07
C VAL A 158 20.25 6.56 9.83
N THR A 159 20.22 5.92 8.67
CA THR A 159 20.69 6.49 7.39
C THR A 159 19.53 7.06 6.56
N GLU A 160 18.41 6.35 6.52
CA GLU A 160 17.17 6.73 5.85
C GLU A 160 16.05 6.86 6.90
N ARG A 161 16.20 7.86 7.79
CA ARG A 161 15.33 7.99 8.96
C ARG A 161 13.87 8.19 8.56
N PHE A 162 12.97 7.50 9.24
CA PHE A 162 11.54 7.65 9.08
C PHE A 162 11.10 9.12 9.15
N LEU A 163 11.63 9.86 10.12
CA LEU A 163 11.31 11.28 10.32
C LEU A 163 11.63 12.15 9.12
N ASP A 164 12.75 11.92 8.44
CA ASP A 164 13.13 12.69 7.25
C ASP A 164 12.19 12.38 6.08
N GLN A 165 11.85 11.10 5.89
CA GLN A 165 10.88 10.66 4.87
C GLN A 165 9.50 11.24 5.16
N TRP A 166 9.06 11.21 6.41
CA TRP A 166 7.77 11.78 6.83
C TRP A 166 7.71 13.30 6.59
N ASN A 167 8.77 14.03 6.93
CA ASN A 167 8.83 15.48 6.71
C ASN A 167 8.76 15.82 5.22
N THR A 168 9.47 15.06 4.37
CA THR A 168 9.42 15.23 2.92
C THR A 168 8.02 14.97 2.39
N LEU A 169 7.40 13.84 2.77
CA LEU A 169 6.02 13.52 2.42
C LEU A 169 5.07 14.65 2.83
N SER A 170 5.15 15.08 4.09
CA SER A 170 4.29 16.13 4.65
C SER A 170 4.41 17.44 3.87
N CYS A 171 5.63 17.84 3.48
CA CYS A 171 5.86 19.03 2.65
C CYS A 171 5.22 18.88 1.26
N CYS A 172 5.38 17.74 0.60
CA CYS A 172 4.84 17.49 -0.74
C CYS A 172 3.32 17.58 -0.80
N ILE A 173 2.63 17.13 0.26
CA ILE A 173 1.16 17.11 0.31
C ILE A 173 0.53 18.30 1.05
N ALA A 174 1.33 19.17 1.66
CA ALA A 174 0.87 20.25 2.54
C ALA A 174 -0.20 21.14 1.89
N THR A 175 0.03 21.60 0.66
CA THR A 175 -0.94 22.44 -0.07
C THR A 175 -2.25 21.72 -0.31
N LYS A 176 -2.21 20.45 -0.73
CA LYS A 176 -3.42 19.66 -0.99
C LYS A 176 -4.24 19.42 0.28
N ARG A 177 -3.57 19.20 1.41
CA ARG A 177 -4.22 19.04 2.71
C ARG A 177 -5.07 20.25 3.13
N CYS A 178 -4.84 21.43 2.54
CA CYS A 178 -5.64 22.62 2.83
C CYS A 178 -7.04 22.60 2.17
N TYR A 179 -7.26 21.81 1.13
CA TYR A 179 -8.52 21.84 0.36
C TYR A 179 -9.03 20.45 -0.05
N SER A 180 -8.35 19.39 0.34
CA SER A 180 -8.74 18.00 0.06
C SER A 180 -8.53 17.13 1.29
N THR A 181 -9.39 16.13 1.47
CA THR A 181 -9.10 15.02 2.37
C THR A 181 -7.94 14.21 1.81
N ILE A 182 -6.95 13.92 2.63
CA ILE A 182 -5.81 13.07 2.25
C ILE A 182 -5.88 11.75 3.00
N TRP A 183 -5.74 10.67 2.27
CA TRP A 183 -5.61 9.31 2.79
C TRP A 183 -4.19 8.82 2.55
N LEU A 184 -3.51 8.35 3.60
CA LEU A 184 -2.22 7.65 3.50
C LEU A 184 -2.42 6.19 3.84
N LEU A 185 -2.04 5.32 2.92
CA LEU A 185 -2.31 3.89 2.97
C LEU A 185 -1.02 3.10 2.78
N GLY A 186 -0.79 2.10 3.61
CA GLY A 186 0.31 1.19 3.35
C GLY A 186 1.14 0.78 4.53
N ASP A 187 2.30 0.25 4.21
CA ASP A 187 3.30 -0.22 5.15
C ASP A 187 4.16 0.96 5.64
N PHE A 188 3.97 1.31 6.90
CA PHE A 188 4.74 2.36 7.55
C PHE A 188 6.01 1.84 8.22
N ASN A 189 6.22 0.52 8.28
CA ASN A 189 7.34 -0.10 8.97
C ASN A 189 7.56 0.47 10.39
N ALA A 190 6.47 0.82 11.06
CA ALA A 190 6.46 1.57 12.31
C ALA A 190 5.40 1.01 13.27
N PRO A 191 5.79 0.13 14.22
CA PRO A 191 4.85 -0.45 15.16
C PRO A 191 4.20 0.62 16.05
N ASP A 192 2.88 0.54 16.25
CA ASP A 192 2.15 1.47 17.12
C ASP A 192 2.49 1.30 18.62
N GLN A 193 3.16 0.21 18.96
CA GLN A 193 3.60 -0.10 20.33
C GLN A 193 4.96 0.55 20.70
N VAL A 194 5.70 1.07 19.71
CA VAL A 194 7.01 1.72 19.94
C VAL A 194 6.79 3.19 20.25
N LEU A 195 6.96 3.54 21.53
CA LEU A 195 6.77 4.90 22.02
C LEU A 195 7.93 5.82 21.65
N GLY A 196 7.63 7.11 21.54
CA GLY A 196 8.62 8.16 21.25
C GLY A 196 9.11 8.17 19.81
N GLN A 197 8.42 7.49 18.87
CA GLN A 197 8.87 7.33 17.50
C GLN A 197 7.74 7.56 16.47
N SER A 198 7.96 7.05 15.29
CA SER A 198 7.21 7.28 14.06
C SER A 198 5.69 7.29 14.19
N TYR A 199 5.06 6.33 14.86
CA TYR A 199 3.60 6.30 15.04
C TYR A 199 3.09 7.52 15.82
N GLU A 200 3.71 7.82 16.97
CA GLU A 200 3.34 8.98 17.79
C GLU A 200 3.63 10.29 17.08
N TYR A 201 4.70 10.33 16.26
CA TYR A 201 5.03 11.50 15.47
C TYR A 201 3.97 11.79 14.40
N VAL A 202 3.51 10.77 13.68
CA VAL A 202 2.42 10.90 12.70
C VAL A 202 1.14 11.42 13.36
N THR A 203 0.76 10.87 14.52
CA THR A 203 -0.41 11.34 15.27
C THR A 203 -0.24 12.77 15.78
N ALA A 204 0.95 13.15 16.27
CA ALA A 204 1.27 14.50 16.71
C ALA A 204 1.19 15.53 15.57
N CYS A 205 1.42 15.11 14.32
CA CYS A 205 1.21 15.93 13.12
C CYS A 205 -0.27 16.08 12.72
N GLY A 206 -1.19 15.60 13.55
CA GLY A 206 -2.64 15.75 13.35
C GLY A 206 -3.24 14.77 12.34
N TRP A 207 -2.60 13.62 12.13
CA TRP A 207 -3.18 12.53 11.35
C TRP A 207 -4.03 11.62 12.22
N ILE A 208 -5.12 11.15 11.66
CA ILE A 208 -6.10 10.30 12.34
C ILE A 208 -5.87 8.85 11.92
N ASP A 209 -5.52 8.00 12.88
CA ASP A 209 -5.49 6.55 12.69
C ASP A 209 -6.94 6.02 12.62
N THR A 210 -7.34 5.57 11.44
CA THR A 210 -8.72 5.11 11.19
C THR A 210 -9.07 3.87 12.01
N TYR A 211 -8.09 3.01 12.32
CA TYR A 211 -8.28 1.86 13.21
C TYR A 211 -8.69 2.33 14.63
N LYS A 212 -8.02 3.35 15.18
CA LYS A 212 -8.33 3.82 16.54
C LYS A 212 -9.73 4.43 16.63
N THR A 213 -10.20 5.07 15.55
CA THR A 213 -11.51 5.75 15.50
C THR A 213 -12.66 4.87 15.00
N ALA A 214 -12.38 3.69 14.46
CA ALA A 214 -13.38 2.76 13.97
C ALA A 214 -14.35 2.31 15.07
N GLN A 215 -15.65 2.28 14.73
CA GLN A 215 -16.71 1.80 15.62
C GLN A 215 -16.55 0.30 15.90
N TYR A 216 -16.27 -0.49 14.85
CA TYR A 216 -16.01 -1.93 14.93
C TYR A 216 -14.61 -2.22 14.42
N LYS A 217 -13.85 -2.99 15.18
CA LYS A 217 -12.47 -3.35 14.84
C LYS A 217 -12.06 -4.68 15.43
N ASP A 218 -11.16 -5.36 14.76
CA ASP A 218 -10.50 -6.59 15.22
C ASP A 218 -9.19 -6.29 15.98
N SER A 219 -8.25 -7.24 15.99
CA SER A 219 -6.94 -7.06 16.64
C SER A 219 -6.07 -5.98 16.01
N GLY A 220 -6.25 -5.70 14.72
CA GLY A 220 -5.42 -4.78 13.94
C GLY A 220 -4.02 -5.33 13.61
N ILE A 221 -3.68 -6.54 14.00
CA ILE A 221 -2.36 -7.14 13.75
C ILE A 221 -2.21 -7.43 12.26
N THR A 222 -1.25 -6.78 11.62
CA THR A 222 -0.98 -6.96 10.18
C THR A 222 0.20 -7.87 9.91
N VAL A 223 1.08 -8.08 10.89
CA VAL A 223 2.22 -8.99 10.82
C VAL A 223 2.18 -9.93 12.02
N PRO A 224 1.74 -11.19 11.85
CA PRO A 224 1.54 -12.12 12.97
C PRO A 224 2.83 -12.80 13.45
N GLY A 225 3.94 -12.62 12.74
CA GLY A 225 5.19 -13.32 13.01
C GLY A 225 6.41 -12.56 12.54
N THR A 226 7.46 -13.31 12.25
CA THR A 226 8.73 -12.74 11.76
C THR A 226 8.68 -12.61 10.24
N ILE A 227 8.85 -11.40 9.74
CA ILE A 227 9.01 -11.09 8.32
C ILE A 227 10.48 -10.72 8.01
N ASP A 228 10.81 -10.62 6.73
CA ASP A 228 12.14 -10.24 6.28
C ASP A 228 12.55 -8.87 6.84
N GLY A 229 13.79 -8.81 7.38
CA GLY A 229 14.33 -7.61 8.00
C GLY A 229 13.93 -7.37 9.48
N TRP A 230 12.98 -8.13 10.04
CA TRP A 230 12.49 -7.93 11.40
C TRP A 230 13.03 -8.93 12.44
N ARG A 231 13.75 -9.98 12.03
CA ARG A 231 14.23 -11.06 12.93
C ARG A 231 15.00 -10.57 14.15
N GLU A 232 15.82 -9.53 13.98
CA GLU A 232 16.64 -8.95 15.05
C GLU A 232 15.91 -7.87 15.85
N LYS A 233 14.71 -7.46 15.40
CA LYS A 233 13.93 -6.35 15.96
C LYS A 233 12.76 -6.81 16.83
N LEU A 234 12.48 -8.12 16.84
CA LEU A 234 11.41 -8.69 17.64
C LEU A 234 11.83 -8.73 19.12
N THR A 235 11.01 -8.14 19.95
CA THR A 235 11.11 -8.23 21.41
C THR A 235 9.95 -9.07 21.94
N ASP A 236 10.01 -9.50 23.21
CA ASP A 236 8.91 -10.23 23.86
C ASP A 236 7.56 -9.48 23.78
N LYS A 237 7.60 -8.14 23.64
CA LYS A 237 6.41 -7.30 23.46
C LYS A 237 5.71 -7.49 22.11
N ASN A 238 6.42 -8.03 21.12
CA ASN A 238 5.90 -8.27 19.77
C ASN A 238 5.52 -9.74 19.55
N ALA A 239 5.52 -10.56 20.60
CA ALA A 239 5.21 -11.99 20.52
C ALA A 239 3.81 -12.29 19.97
N GLU A 240 2.87 -11.36 20.14
CA GLU A 240 1.49 -11.46 19.61
C GLU A 240 1.33 -10.91 18.18
N GLY A 241 2.41 -10.40 17.56
CA GLY A 241 2.41 -9.75 16.25
C GLY A 241 2.48 -8.22 16.32
N MET A 242 2.54 -7.59 15.15
CA MET A 242 2.71 -6.15 15.00
C MET A 242 1.66 -5.56 14.08
N ARG A 243 1.35 -4.29 14.30
CA ARG A 243 0.60 -3.46 13.36
C ARG A 243 1.58 -2.50 12.69
N LEU A 244 1.87 -2.75 11.42
CA LEU A 244 2.79 -1.98 10.57
C LEU A 244 2.09 -1.28 9.42
N ASP A 245 0.93 -1.81 9.02
CA ASP A 245 0.13 -1.32 7.90
C ASP A 245 -1.03 -0.47 8.45
N TYR A 246 -1.20 0.69 7.85
CA TYR A 246 -2.15 1.69 8.33
C TYR A 246 -2.96 2.30 7.20
N ILE A 247 -4.13 2.81 7.57
CA ILE A 247 -4.90 3.77 6.79
C ILE A 247 -5.07 5.01 7.67
N TRP A 248 -4.36 6.08 7.32
CA TRP A 248 -4.44 7.38 7.98
C TRP A 248 -5.33 8.32 7.19
N CYS A 249 -6.03 9.20 7.89
CA CYS A 249 -6.80 10.27 7.28
C CYS A 249 -6.32 11.64 7.80
N SER A 250 -6.28 12.63 6.94
CA SER A 250 -5.88 14.02 7.31
C SER A 250 -6.91 14.74 8.17
N GLU A 251 -8.13 14.21 8.26
CA GLU A 251 -9.23 14.76 9.05
C GLU A 251 -10.11 13.65 9.64
N LYS A 252 -10.91 14.00 10.64
CA LYS A 252 -11.82 13.05 11.28
C LYS A 252 -12.93 12.64 10.33
N LYS A 253 -13.04 11.34 10.09
CA LYS A 253 -14.15 10.70 9.34
C LYS A 253 -14.90 9.73 10.26
N ASP A 254 -16.15 9.45 9.93
CA ASP A 254 -16.94 8.41 10.62
C ASP A 254 -16.58 7.04 10.04
N ILE A 255 -15.70 6.32 10.73
CA ILE A 255 -15.23 4.99 10.33
C ILE A 255 -16.14 3.94 10.95
N PHE A 256 -16.93 3.26 10.11
CA PHE A 256 -17.81 2.19 10.56
C PHE A 256 -17.01 0.99 11.06
N SER A 257 -16.07 0.51 10.24
CA SER A 257 -15.23 -0.63 10.60
C SER A 257 -13.80 -0.49 10.11
N SER A 258 -12.87 -1.07 10.87
CA SER A 258 -11.50 -1.34 10.44
C SER A 258 -11.17 -2.79 10.77
N ARG A 259 -10.77 -3.55 9.78
CA ARG A 259 -10.47 -4.97 9.96
C ARG A 259 -9.26 -5.41 9.16
N VAL A 260 -8.61 -6.43 9.66
CA VAL A 260 -7.53 -7.13 8.98
C VAL A 260 -8.13 -8.13 8.00
N VAL A 261 -7.64 -8.14 6.77
CA VAL A 261 -8.06 -9.03 5.69
C VAL A 261 -6.90 -9.90 5.21
N PHE A 262 -7.19 -11.01 4.58
CA PHE A 262 -6.20 -12.00 4.13
C PHE A 262 -5.37 -12.59 5.29
N ASN A 263 -6.00 -12.76 6.45
CA ASN A 263 -5.38 -13.25 7.68
C ASN A 263 -5.63 -14.74 7.97
N GLY A 264 -6.21 -15.46 7.02
CA GLY A 264 -6.53 -16.89 7.16
C GLY A 264 -7.84 -17.19 7.90
N MET A 265 -8.56 -16.17 8.38
CA MET A 265 -9.85 -16.34 9.05
C MET A 265 -11.03 -16.30 8.06
N ASN A 266 -11.18 -15.21 7.33
CA ASN A 266 -12.24 -15.05 6.32
C ASN A 266 -11.71 -15.26 4.91
N GLU A 267 -10.50 -14.79 4.65
CA GLU A 267 -9.78 -14.94 3.37
C GLU A 267 -8.45 -15.67 3.61
N PRO A 268 -7.97 -16.46 2.63
CA PRO A 268 -6.65 -17.11 2.70
C PRO A 268 -5.51 -16.11 2.84
N VAL A 269 -4.42 -16.52 3.50
CA VAL A 269 -3.19 -15.72 3.59
C VAL A 269 -2.51 -15.65 2.23
N VAL A 270 -2.31 -14.44 1.71
CA VAL A 270 -1.74 -14.19 0.38
C VAL A 270 -0.37 -13.53 0.39
N SER A 271 0.06 -13.01 1.53
CA SER A 271 1.32 -12.31 1.74
C SER A 271 1.87 -12.63 3.13
N ASP A 272 3.10 -12.26 3.42
CA ASP A 272 3.67 -12.24 4.76
C ASP A 272 3.13 -11.08 5.62
N HIS A 273 2.47 -10.09 5.00
CA HIS A 273 1.59 -9.13 5.64
C HIS A 273 0.12 -9.51 5.47
N PHE A 274 -0.71 -9.11 6.44
CA PHE A 274 -2.16 -9.06 6.28
C PHE A 274 -2.59 -7.68 5.81
N GLY A 275 -3.66 -7.62 5.01
CA GLY A 275 -4.20 -6.34 4.56
C GLY A 275 -5.03 -5.63 5.64
N VAL A 276 -5.24 -4.35 5.47
CA VAL A 276 -6.17 -3.54 6.26
C VAL A 276 -7.29 -3.04 5.36
N MET A 277 -8.53 -3.20 5.81
CA MET A 277 -9.68 -2.64 5.12
C MET A 277 -10.54 -1.83 6.09
N ILE A 278 -10.93 -0.64 5.65
CA ILE A 278 -11.88 0.21 6.37
C ILE A 278 -13.16 0.41 5.57
N GLN A 279 -14.24 0.67 6.30
CA GLN A 279 -15.49 1.17 5.75
C GLN A 279 -15.80 2.53 6.36
N VAL A 280 -15.81 3.55 5.51
CA VAL A 280 -16.22 4.92 5.86
C VAL A 280 -17.72 5.03 5.67
N LYS A 281 -18.44 5.59 6.67
CA LYS A 281 -19.87 5.93 6.50
C LYS A 281 -20.02 7.09 5.52
N GLU A 282 -21.10 7.04 4.79
CA GLU A 282 -21.55 8.16 3.94
C GLU A 282 -22.12 9.31 4.78
#